data_e7dfe9b4bea7c0eea94f6249a5bb4295
#
_entry.id   e7dfe9b4bea7c0eea94f6249a5bb4295
#
_cell.length_a   1.000
_cell.length_b   1.000
_cell.length_c   1.000
_cell.angle_alpha   90.00
_cell.angle_beta   90.00
_cell.angle_gamma   90.00
#
_symmetry.space_group_name_H-M   'P 1'
#
loop_
_entity.id
_entity.type
_entity.pdbx_description
1 polymer ?
#
loop_
_entity_poly.entity_id
_entity_poly.type
_entity_poly.pdbx_seq_one_letter_code
_entity_poly.pdbx_strand_id
1 'polypeptide(L)'
;MGLDMNLVGTHYCSEHHKDKGLERPKLDDPLFSYNVSEYKVDLGYWRKHADLHGYIVNTFAEGEDDCQKIELDENDLDKIIMAIREDKLVKDHSGFFFGNSTEFGYYNEEEKNYAISCFEKAKKFIQRGKELYETDGLFVQPRSVFYEASW
;
A
#
# COMPACT_ATOMS: atom_id res chain seq x y z
N MET A 1 5.90 20.45 -5.88
CA MET A 1 4.48 20.22 -5.53
C MET A 1 3.82 19.41 -6.63
N GLY A 2 2.91 18.59 -6.25
CA GLY A 2 2.16 17.71 -7.13
C GLY A 2 1.78 16.43 -6.40
N LEU A 3 0.86 15.67 -6.96
CA LEU A 3 0.37 14.43 -6.38
C LEU A 3 1.48 13.38 -6.32
N ASP A 4 1.94 13.07 -5.13
CA ASP A 4 2.81 11.94 -4.83
C ASP A 4 1.99 10.85 -4.12
N MET A 5 2.07 9.63 -4.61
CA MET A 5 1.24 8.50 -4.18
C MET A 5 2.10 7.34 -3.75
N ASN A 6 1.86 6.84 -2.56
CA ASN A 6 2.62 5.74 -1.98
C ASN A 6 1.70 4.59 -1.56
N LEU A 7 2.09 3.38 -1.90
CA LEU A 7 1.53 2.16 -1.35
C LEU A 7 2.51 1.61 -0.33
N VAL A 8 2.10 1.51 0.91
CA VAL A 8 2.96 1.22 2.05
C VAL A 8 2.44 0.01 2.82
N GLY A 9 3.32 -0.91 3.12
CA GLY A 9 3.04 -1.99 4.06
C GLY A 9 3.62 -1.67 5.43
N THR A 10 2.89 -1.99 6.48
CA THR A 10 3.36 -1.89 7.87
C THR A 10 3.42 -3.27 8.51
N HIS A 11 4.42 -3.51 9.33
CA HIS A 11 4.57 -4.73 10.09
C HIS A 11 4.79 -4.39 11.55
N TYR A 12 3.86 -4.81 12.39
CA TYR A 12 3.97 -4.67 13.84
C TYR A 12 4.80 -5.81 14.43
N CYS A 13 5.84 -5.48 15.19
CA CYS A 13 6.73 -6.42 15.83
C CYS A 13 6.35 -6.61 17.31
N SER A 14 5.86 -7.78 17.67
CA SER A 14 5.48 -8.10 19.04
C SER A 14 6.49 -9.06 19.71
N GLU A 15 6.66 -8.91 21.00
CA GLU A 15 7.45 -9.87 21.79
C GLU A 15 6.84 -11.28 21.83
N HIS A 16 5.53 -11.38 21.69
CA HIS A 16 4.82 -12.67 21.62
C HIS A 16 5.18 -13.49 20.37
N HIS A 17 5.84 -12.88 19.41
CA HIS A 17 6.27 -13.58 18.18
C HIS A 17 7.63 -14.28 18.33
N LYS A 18 8.36 -14.07 19.43
CA LYS A 18 9.66 -14.75 19.70
C LYS A 18 9.52 -16.27 19.73
N ASP A 19 8.44 -16.77 20.32
CA ASP A 19 8.19 -18.21 20.46
C ASP A 19 7.97 -18.93 19.12
N LYS A 20 7.80 -18.17 18.03
CA LYS A 20 7.59 -18.67 16.66
C LYS A 20 8.82 -18.54 15.77
N GLY A 21 9.99 -18.24 16.35
CA GLY A 21 11.24 -18.04 15.59
C GLY A 21 11.29 -16.74 14.79
N LEU A 22 10.40 -15.80 15.08
CA LEU A 22 10.37 -14.50 14.45
C LEU A 22 11.02 -13.48 15.39
N GLU A 23 12.32 -13.29 15.22
CA GLU A 23 13.05 -12.30 16.01
C GLU A 23 12.62 -10.88 15.62
N ARG A 24 12.47 -10.02 16.65
CA ARG A 24 12.28 -8.59 16.42
C ARG A 24 13.54 -8.01 15.81
N PRO A 25 13.42 -7.24 14.71
CA PRO A 25 14.56 -6.51 14.21
C PRO A 25 15.11 -5.55 15.25
N LYS A 26 16.42 -5.35 15.23
CA LYS A 26 17.10 -4.40 16.10
C LYS A 26 17.70 -3.29 15.27
N LEU A 27 17.62 -2.08 15.79
CA LEU A 27 18.35 -0.94 15.29
C LEU A 27 19.55 -0.74 16.20
N ASP A 28 20.75 -0.98 15.66
CA ASP A 28 22.00 -0.79 16.37
C ASP A 28 22.61 0.56 16.03
N ASP A 29 22.96 1.32 17.02
CA ASP A 29 23.77 2.52 16.90
C ASP A 29 25.05 2.41 17.79
N PRO A 30 26.00 3.36 17.72
CA PRO A 30 27.26 3.25 18.48
C PRO A 30 27.10 3.18 20.01
N LEU A 31 25.96 3.62 20.54
CA LEU A 31 25.74 3.71 21.98
C LEU A 31 24.71 2.70 22.49
N PHE A 32 23.70 2.37 21.70
CA PHE A 32 22.56 1.57 22.14
C PHE A 32 22.04 0.64 21.06
N SER A 33 21.40 -0.45 21.50
CA SER A 33 20.61 -1.34 20.65
C SER A 33 19.14 -1.17 21.00
N TYR A 34 18.31 -0.93 20.01
CA TYR A 34 16.87 -0.70 20.16
C TYR A 34 16.05 -1.82 19.50
N ASN A 35 14.99 -2.25 20.15
CA ASN A 35 14.02 -3.13 19.51
C ASN A 35 13.11 -2.32 18.59
N VAL A 36 12.96 -2.78 17.37
CA VAL A 36 12.00 -2.20 16.42
C VAL A 36 10.60 -2.65 16.77
N SER A 37 9.68 -1.72 17.01
CA SER A 37 8.28 -2.01 17.31
C SER A 37 7.40 -2.12 16.08
N GLU A 38 7.73 -1.38 15.04
CA GLU A 38 7.03 -1.38 13.75
C GLU A 38 8.02 -0.97 12.65
N TYR A 39 7.87 -1.54 11.47
CA TYR A 39 8.57 -1.07 10.29
C TYR A 39 7.63 -0.90 9.10
N LYS A 40 8.01 -0.03 8.17
CA LYS A 40 7.30 0.22 6.93
C LYS A 40 8.11 -0.31 5.75
N VAL A 41 7.41 -0.80 4.73
CA VAL A 41 8.00 -1.21 3.45
C VAL A 41 7.32 -0.48 2.31
N ASP A 42 8.11 -0.06 1.33
CA ASP A 42 7.59 0.55 0.12
C ASP A 42 7.10 -0.56 -0.83
N LEU A 43 5.83 -0.51 -1.16
CA LEU A 43 5.19 -1.48 -2.04
C LEU A 43 4.93 -0.91 -3.44
N GLY A 44 4.77 0.40 -3.57
CA GLY A 44 4.60 1.09 -4.83
C GLY A 44 4.64 2.60 -4.70
N TYR A 45 5.02 3.27 -5.77
CA TYR A 45 5.07 4.72 -5.85
C TYR A 45 4.62 5.19 -7.23
N TRP A 46 3.79 6.21 -7.25
CA TRP A 46 3.36 6.90 -8.47
C TRP A 46 3.39 8.41 -8.23
N ARG A 47 3.66 9.13 -9.28
CA ARG A 47 3.55 10.59 -9.27
C ARG A 47 2.54 11.06 -10.31
N LYS A 48 1.54 11.82 -9.87
CA LYS A 48 0.51 12.37 -10.76
C LYS A 48 -0.30 11.33 -11.55
N HIS A 49 -0.53 10.15 -10.97
CA HIS A 49 -1.46 9.18 -11.53
C HIS A 49 -2.89 9.48 -11.03
N ALA A 50 -3.46 10.57 -11.53
CA ALA A 50 -4.73 11.13 -11.05
C ALA A 50 -5.90 10.14 -11.12
N ASP A 51 -5.97 9.32 -12.15
CA ASP A 51 -7.08 8.36 -12.33
C ASP A 51 -7.03 7.24 -11.29
N LEU A 52 -5.85 6.73 -10.97
CA LEU A 52 -5.67 5.74 -9.89
C LEU A 52 -6.00 6.35 -8.53
N HIS A 53 -5.53 7.57 -8.27
CA HIS A 53 -5.83 8.29 -7.03
C HIS A 53 -7.34 8.49 -6.88
N GLY A 54 -8.00 9.01 -7.91
CA GLY A 54 -9.45 9.22 -7.92
C GLY A 54 -10.23 7.94 -7.69
N TYR A 55 -9.82 6.83 -8.31
CA TYR A 55 -10.45 5.54 -8.09
C TYR A 55 -10.35 5.10 -6.63
N ILE A 56 -9.16 5.18 -6.03
CA ILE A 56 -8.93 4.77 -4.64
C ILE A 56 -9.74 5.64 -3.67
N VAL A 57 -9.67 6.96 -3.81
CA VAL A 57 -10.39 7.90 -2.94
C VAL A 57 -11.90 7.72 -3.05
N ASN A 58 -12.45 7.63 -4.26
CA ASN A 58 -13.89 7.49 -4.46
C ASN A 58 -14.41 6.13 -3.98
N THR A 59 -13.63 5.07 -4.14
CA THR A 59 -14.07 3.72 -3.81
C THR A 59 -13.90 3.39 -2.33
N PHE A 60 -12.81 3.84 -1.71
CA PHE A 60 -12.42 3.40 -0.37
C PHE A 60 -12.40 4.51 0.69
N ALA A 61 -12.57 5.77 0.30
CA ALA A 61 -12.63 6.92 1.20
C ALA A 61 -13.87 7.80 0.97
N GLU A 62 -14.92 7.25 0.37
CA GLU A 62 -16.20 7.95 0.12
C GLU A 62 -16.04 9.29 -0.63
N GLY A 63 -14.95 9.46 -1.39
CA GLY A 63 -14.63 10.69 -2.12
C GLY A 63 -13.99 11.78 -1.25
N GLU A 64 -13.74 11.52 0.02
CA GLU A 64 -13.01 12.44 0.87
C GLU A 64 -11.50 12.38 0.59
N ASP A 65 -10.92 13.50 0.21
CA ASP A 65 -9.54 13.62 -0.23
C ASP A 65 -8.80 14.70 0.59
N ASP A 66 -8.35 14.32 1.76
CA ASP A 66 -7.68 15.16 2.73
C ASP A 66 -6.27 14.65 3.12
N CYS A 67 -5.59 13.96 2.22
CA CYS A 67 -4.30 13.31 2.46
C CYS A 67 -4.32 12.24 3.57
N GLN A 68 -5.48 11.68 3.90
CA GLN A 68 -5.58 10.63 4.90
C GLN A 68 -4.96 9.31 4.42
N LYS A 69 -4.63 8.47 5.38
CA LYS A 69 -4.24 7.08 5.09
C LYS A 69 -5.48 6.24 4.82
N ILE A 70 -5.49 5.55 3.71
CA ILE A 70 -6.56 4.63 3.34
C ILE A 70 -6.06 3.20 3.50
N GLU A 71 -6.59 2.48 4.49
CA GLU A 71 -6.27 1.06 4.68
C GLU A 71 -6.94 0.23 3.59
N LEU A 72 -6.19 -0.69 3.01
CA LEU A 72 -6.65 -1.56 1.93
C LEU A 72 -6.50 -3.02 2.35
N ASP A 73 -7.59 -3.75 2.33
CA ASP A 73 -7.59 -5.19 2.53
C ASP A 73 -7.35 -5.97 1.22
N GLU A 74 -7.30 -7.30 1.29
CA GLU A 74 -7.06 -8.13 0.09
C GLU A 74 -8.15 -7.96 -0.97
N ASN A 75 -9.40 -7.78 -0.57
CA ASN A 75 -10.51 -7.57 -1.51
C ASN A 75 -10.41 -6.20 -2.19
N ASP A 76 -9.99 -5.19 -1.46
CA ASP A 76 -9.77 -3.85 -1.99
C ASP A 76 -8.63 -3.84 -3.01
N LEU A 77 -7.54 -4.53 -2.69
CA LEU A 77 -6.41 -4.71 -3.62
C LEU A 77 -6.84 -5.43 -4.90
N ASP A 78 -7.66 -6.47 -4.80
CA ASP A 78 -8.22 -7.17 -5.98
C ASP A 78 -9.09 -6.26 -6.85
N LYS A 79 -9.93 -5.42 -6.24
CA LYS A 79 -10.75 -4.44 -6.97
C LYS A 79 -9.90 -3.45 -7.74
N ILE A 80 -8.81 -2.96 -7.13
CA ILE A 80 -7.88 -2.02 -7.79
C ILE A 80 -7.19 -2.72 -8.98
N ILE A 81 -6.69 -3.93 -8.80
CA ILE A 81 -6.04 -4.72 -9.85
C ILE A 81 -7.00 -4.92 -11.04
N MET A 82 -8.25 -5.29 -10.76
CA MET A 82 -9.25 -5.46 -11.82
C MET A 82 -9.57 -4.15 -12.53
N ALA A 83 -9.70 -3.05 -11.79
CA ALA A 83 -9.97 -1.74 -12.38
C ALA A 83 -8.83 -1.29 -13.33
N ILE A 84 -7.58 -1.56 -12.96
CA ILE A 84 -6.43 -1.27 -13.83
C ILE A 84 -6.47 -2.15 -15.09
N ARG A 85 -6.69 -3.47 -14.95
CA ARG A 85 -6.74 -4.41 -16.07
C ARG A 85 -7.84 -4.09 -17.07
N GLU A 86 -9.00 -3.67 -16.59
CA GLU A 86 -10.19 -3.41 -17.41
C GLU A 86 -10.32 -1.95 -17.85
N ASP A 87 -9.31 -1.11 -17.59
CA ASP A 87 -9.32 0.34 -17.87
C ASP A 87 -10.54 1.06 -17.26
N LYS A 88 -10.92 0.67 -16.05
CA LYS A 88 -12.07 1.21 -15.29
C LYS A 88 -11.67 2.21 -14.20
N LEU A 89 -10.50 2.80 -14.27
CA LEU A 89 -10.11 3.88 -13.37
C LEU A 89 -10.94 5.13 -13.64
N VAL A 90 -11.17 5.94 -12.60
CA VAL A 90 -11.95 7.18 -12.71
C VAL A 90 -11.16 8.24 -13.46
N LYS A 91 -11.68 8.72 -14.59
CA LYS A 91 -10.99 9.66 -15.49
C LYS A 91 -11.24 11.15 -15.22
N ASP A 92 -11.92 11.49 -14.14
CA ASP A 92 -12.34 12.86 -13.84
C ASP A 92 -11.42 13.61 -12.84
N HIS A 93 -10.30 13.01 -12.43
CA HIS A 93 -9.36 13.59 -11.47
C HIS A 93 -8.14 14.23 -12.15
N SER A 94 -8.38 15.00 -13.20
CA SER A 94 -7.32 15.78 -13.84
C SER A 94 -7.21 17.18 -13.22
N GLY A 95 -6.02 17.76 -13.23
CA GLY A 95 -5.79 19.11 -12.74
C GLY A 95 -4.32 19.44 -12.58
N PHE A 96 -4.02 20.70 -12.31
CA PHE A 96 -2.63 21.17 -12.19
C PHE A 96 -1.83 20.39 -11.13
N PHE A 97 -2.45 20.09 -10.00
CA PHE A 97 -1.79 19.34 -8.92
C PHE A 97 -1.80 17.83 -9.17
N PHE A 98 -2.89 17.31 -9.69
CA PHE A 98 -3.08 15.87 -9.88
C PHE A 98 -2.45 15.33 -11.15
N GLY A 99 -2.31 16.17 -12.19
CA GLY A 99 -1.78 15.76 -13.48
C GLY A 99 -2.83 15.09 -14.36
N ASN A 100 -2.36 14.41 -15.40
CA ASN A 100 -3.19 13.66 -16.34
C ASN A 100 -2.55 12.28 -16.57
N SER A 101 -3.23 11.23 -16.14
CA SER A 101 -2.70 9.85 -16.20
C SER A 101 -2.35 9.41 -17.64
N THR A 102 -3.09 9.88 -18.63
CA THR A 102 -2.82 9.57 -20.04
C THR A 102 -1.54 10.25 -20.53
N GLU A 103 -1.34 11.52 -20.20
CA GLU A 103 -0.13 12.28 -20.58
C GLU A 103 1.13 11.72 -19.92
N PHE A 104 1.01 11.20 -18.70
CA PHE A 104 2.11 10.55 -17.99
C PHE A 104 2.34 9.08 -18.41
N GLY A 105 1.56 8.57 -19.35
CA GLY A 105 1.75 7.23 -19.91
C GLY A 105 1.27 6.07 -19.04
N TYR A 106 0.47 6.31 -18.01
CA TYR A 106 0.01 5.26 -17.08
C TYR A 106 -0.92 4.21 -17.69
N TYR A 107 -1.44 4.46 -18.89
CA TYR A 107 -2.21 3.48 -19.66
C TYR A 107 -1.36 2.62 -20.59
N ASN A 108 -0.06 2.85 -20.67
CA ASN A 108 0.86 1.96 -21.36
C ASN A 108 0.94 0.61 -20.65
N GLU A 109 1.12 -0.48 -21.40
CA GLU A 109 1.17 -1.84 -20.83
C GLU A 109 2.25 -1.99 -19.76
N GLU A 110 3.41 -1.39 -19.94
CA GLU A 110 4.50 -1.43 -18.96
C GLU A 110 4.10 -0.79 -17.62
N GLU A 111 3.51 0.39 -17.66
CA GLU A 111 3.06 1.12 -16.47
C GLU A 111 1.86 0.44 -15.79
N LYS A 112 0.92 -0.10 -16.57
CA LYS A 112 -0.18 -0.92 -16.03
C LYS A 112 0.34 -2.16 -15.33
N ASN A 113 1.28 -2.87 -15.93
CA ASN A 113 1.89 -4.06 -15.35
C ASN A 113 2.69 -3.74 -14.08
N TYR A 114 3.40 -2.61 -14.06
CA TYR A 114 4.05 -2.12 -12.85
C TYR A 114 3.04 -1.89 -11.73
N ALA A 115 1.98 -1.15 -11.99
CA ALA A 115 0.94 -0.88 -10.99
C ALA A 115 0.30 -2.18 -10.47
N ILE A 116 -0.09 -3.08 -11.36
CA ILE A 116 -0.65 -4.39 -10.99
C ILE A 116 0.33 -5.16 -10.11
N SER A 117 1.61 -5.20 -10.47
CA SER A 117 2.63 -5.90 -9.69
C SER A 117 2.80 -5.33 -8.28
N CYS A 118 2.66 -4.01 -8.11
CA CYS A 118 2.70 -3.37 -6.80
C CYS A 118 1.55 -3.82 -5.91
N PHE A 119 0.32 -3.84 -6.44
CA PHE A 119 -0.86 -4.27 -5.69
C PHE A 119 -0.86 -5.79 -5.43
N GLU A 120 -0.37 -6.60 -6.36
CA GLU A 120 -0.16 -8.05 -6.13
C GLU A 120 0.89 -8.31 -5.05
N LYS A 121 1.98 -7.55 -5.04
CA LYS A 121 3.00 -7.61 -3.99
C LYS A 121 2.42 -7.21 -2.63
N ALA A 122 1.58 -6.17 -2.58
CA ALA A 122 0.88 -5.77 -1.37
C ALA A 122 -0.04 -6.87 -0.83
N LYS A 123 -0.78 -7.53 -1.71
CA LYS A 123 -1.63 -8.66 -1.35
C LYS A 123 -0.81 -9.82 -0.76
N LYS A 124 0.30 -10.19 -1.40
CA LYS A 124 1.22 -11.21 -0.89
C LYS A 124 1.82 -10.84 0.45
N PHE A 125 2.12 -9.56 0.67
CA PHE A 125 2.61 -9.06 1.95
C PHE A 125 1.62 -9.32 3.08
N ILE A 126 0.32 -9.05 2.88
CA ILE A 126 -0.73 -9.37 3.85
C ILE A 126 -0.86 -10.89 4.03
N GLN A 127 -0.93 -11.65 2.94
CA GLN A 127 -1.08 -13.12 2.99
C GLN A 127 0.08 -13.77 3.73
N ARG A 128 1.30 -13.33 3.50
CA ARG A 128 2.47 -13.83 4.20
C ARG A 128 2.43 -13.51 5.69
N GLY A 129 1.90 -12.34 6.06
CA GLY A 129 1.65 -11.99 7.47
C GLY A 129 0.68 -12.95 8.14
N LYS A 130 -0.41 -13.30 7.48
CA LYS A 130 -1.37 -14.30 7.97
C LYS A 130 -0.73 -15.67 8.18
N GLU A 131 -0.01 -16.17 7.19
CA GLU A 131 0.68 -17.47 7.26
C GLU A 131 1.68 -17.56 8.42
N LEU A 132 2.43 -16.48 8.67
CA LEU A 132 3.45 -16.44 9.72
C LEU A 132 2.86 -16.41 11.14
N TYR A 133 1.63 -15.91 11.29
CA TYR A 133 1.03 -15.63 12.60
C TYR A 133 -0.28 -16.38 12.86
N GLU A 134 -0.74 -17.17 11.91
CA GLU A 134 -1.94 -18.00 12.04
C GLU A 134 -1.61 -19.28 12.81
N THR A 135 -1.39 -19.15 14.13
CA THR A 135 -1.19 -20.30 15.01
C THR A 135 -1.94 -20.07 16.32
N ASP A 136 -2.61 -21.14 16.80
CA ASP A 136 -3.20 -21.28 18.13
C ASP A 136 -4.46 -20.43 18.43
N GLY A 137 -5.25 -20.05 17.44
CA GLY A 137 -6.56 -19.40 17.66
C GLY A 137 -6.47 -17.93 18.10
N LEU A 138 -5.27 -17.38 18.25
CA LEU A 138 -5.03 -15.95 18.49
C LEU A 138 -4.66 -15.30 17.17
N PHE A 139 -5.67 -14.90 16.43
CA PHE A 139 -5.49 -14.19 15.18
C PHE A 139 -5.16 -12.72 15.43
N VAL A 140 -3.90 -12.38 15.36
CA VAL A 140 -3.44 -10.98 15.25
C VAL A 140 -2.76 -10.83 13.91
N GLN A 141 -3.40 -10.15 12.96
CA GLN A 141 -2.76 -9.78 11.70
C GLN A 141 -1.75 -8.66 11.96
N PRO A 142 -0.44 -8.93 11.89
CA PRO A 142 0.58 -7.91 12.20
C PRO A 142 0.86 -6.98 11.03
N ARG A 143 0.35 -7.28 9.85
CA ARG A 143 0.61 -6.55 8.62
C ARG A 143 -0.62 -5.85 8.08
N SER A 144 -0.45 -4.59 7.72
CA SER A 144 -1.46 -3.76 7.07
C SER A 144 -0.89 -3.10 5.83
N VAL A 145 -1.74 -2.78 4.87
CA VAL A 145 -1.39 -2.03 3.67
C VAL A 145 -2.19 -0.74 3.66
N PHE A 146 -1.50 0.37 3.42
CA PHE A 146 -2.09 1.70 3.33
C PHE A 146 -1.74 2.36 2.00
N TYR A 147 -2.70 3.07 1.46
CA TYR A 147 -2.47 4.05 0.42
C TYR A 147 -2.36 5.43 1.08
N GLU A 148 -1.32 6.17 0.73
CA GLU A 148 -1.06 7.52 1.20
C GLU A 148 -0.79 8.43 0.01
N ALA A 149 -1.40 9.60 -0.03
CA ALA A 149 -1.14 10.60 -1.05
C ALA A 149 -0.86 11.96 -0.41
N SER A 150 -0.06 12.77 -1.11
CA SER A 150 0.21 14.15 -0.73
C SER A 150 0.26 15.03 -1.98
N TRP A 151 -0.28 16.26 -1.89
CA TRP A 151 -0.26 17.24 -2.97
C TRP A 151 -0.11 18.67 -2.48
#